data_fc48dad2b207f05821f739b06e720b04
#
_entry.id   fc48dad2b207f05821f739b06e720b04
#
_cell.length_a   1.000
_cell.length_b   1.000
_cell.length_c   1.000
_cell.angle_alpha   90.00
_cell.angle_beta   90.00
_cell.angle_gamma   90.00
#
_symmetry.space_group_name_H-M   'P 1'
#
loop_
_entity.id
_entity.type
_entity.pdbx_description
1 polymer ?
#
loop_
_entity_poly.entity_id
_entity_poly.type
_entity_poly.pdbx_seq_one_letter_code
_entity_poly.pdbx_strand_id
1 'polypeptide(L)'
;MSNAAVVCSHDSAGGHAAARPRPATFRALGAADPPATITLDGETFRRVEILKHDSWAATAVYRSATRTAKCKFNRTQRIGPVPMRWLGRILAARERWFMDRLAGIEGTPVSLGDIRVGADEVTTAIAHEWIEGHALAEGEHVDDWFFPQLEAILDEVHRRGVAHVDLHKRENILVDDNGRPCLIDYQISFGIPTKSPLARTLLGGLLRLLQRSDDYHLLKHRVKHRPDQVGLSLSDMQRLRPWWIRAHRCVAIPFRTFRRRLLTTLGIRSKSGHAFSEAFPEVAHRRAA
;
A
#
# COMPACT_ATOMS: atom_id res chain seq x y z
N MET A 1 -5.14 -34.95 -48.61
CA MET A 1 -3.81 -34.83 -48.00
C MET A 1 -3.95 -34.02 -46.72
N SER A 2 -3.91 -34.74 -45.63
CA SER A 2 -4.24 -34.28 -44.30
C SER A 2 -3.00 -33.64 -43.65
N ASN A 3 -3.11 -32.39 -43.17
CA ASN A 3 -2.08 -31.75 -42.34
C ASN A 3 -2.57 -31.76 -40.91
N ALA A 4 -2.01 -32.66 -40.10
CA ALA A 4 -2.21 -32.72 -38.68
C ALA A 4 -1.41 -31.60 -38.00
N ALA A 5 -2.10 -30.70 -37.30
CA ALA A 5 -1.50 -29.72 -36.41
C ALA A 5 -1.06 -30.42 -35.12
N VAL A 6 0.23 -30.35 -34.81
CA VAL A 6 0.82 -30.82 -33.55
C VAL A 6 0.51 -29.79 -32.49
N VAL A 7 -0.36 -30.17 -31.55
CA VAL A 7 -0.62 -29.43 -30.31
C VAL A 7 0.50 -29.76 -29.35
N CYS A 8 1.42 -28.83 -29.12
CA CYS A 8 2.38 -28.90 -28.00
C CYS A 8 1.67 -28.53 -26.71
N SER A 9 1.29 -29.51 -25.94
CA SER A 9 0.89 -29.37 -24.54
C SER A 9 2.13 -29.06 -23.69
N HIS A 10 2.32 -27.81 -23.28
CA HIS A 10 3.24 -27.49 -22.20
C HIS A 10 2.54 -27.74 -20.85
N ASP A 11 2.64 -28.96 -20.38
CA ASP A 11 2.41 -29.32 -18.98
C ASP A 11 3.60 -28.81 -18.15
N SER A 12 3.48 -27.59 -17.63
CA SER A 12 4.37 -27.09 -16.56
C SER A 12 3.68 -27.33 -15.22
N ALA A 13 3.64 -28.59 -14.80
CA ALA A 13 3.33 -28.97 -13.42
C ALA A 13 4.50 -28.58 -12.50
N GLY A 14 4.70 -27.27 -12.29
CA GLY A 14 5.51 -26.73 -11.21
C GLY A 14 4.73 -26.91 -9.90
N GLY A 15 4.98 -27.98 -9.15
CA GLY A 15 4.41 -28.21 -7.83
C GLY A 15 4.69 -27.02 -6.92
N HIS A 16 3.69 -26.19 -6.70
CA HIS A 16 3.72 -25.17 -5.66
C HIS A 16 3.70 -25.93 -4.32
N ALA A 17 4.88 -26.13 -3.73
CA ALA A 17 4.98 -26.59 -2.35
C ALA A 17 4.05 -25.69 -1.51
N ALA A 18 3.04 -26.29 -0.88
CA ALA A 18 2.06 -25.58 -0.08
C ALA A 18 2.79 -24.72 0.96
N ALA A 19 2.70 -23.40 0.81
CA ALA A 19 3.39 -22.45 1.67
C ALA A 19 2.91 -22.66 3.10
N ARG A 20 3.82 -22.93 4.04
CA ARG A 20 3.47 -23.10 5.45
C ARG A 20 2.80 -21.83 5.96
N PRO A 21 1.62 -21.92 6.59
CA PRO A 21 0.92 -20.76 7.11
C PRO A 21 1.80 -20.05 8.15
N ARG A 22 1.81 -18.72 8.11
CA ARG A 22 2.57 -17.90 9.07
C ARG A 22 2.10 -18.18 10.48
N PRO A 23 2.99 -18.40 11.47
CA PRO A 23 2.59 -18.61 12.87
C PRO A 23 1.71 -17.47 13.38
N ALA A 24 0.72 -17.79 14.22
CA ALA A 24 -0.26 -16.81 14.73
C ALA A 24 0.39 -15.58 15.40
N THR A 25 1.51 -15.74 16.09
CA THR A 25 2.28 -14.65 16.70
C THR A 25 2.81 -13.62 15.71
N PHE A 26 2.98 -14.02 14.44
CA PHE A 26 3.45 -13.17 13.34
C PHE A 26 2.32 -12.74 12.39
N ARG A 27 1.06 -12.94 12.77
CA ARG A 27 -0.12 -12.44 12.09
C ARG A 27 -0.71 -11.27 12.90
N ALA A 28 -1.21 -10.26 12.22
CA ALA A 28 -1.74 -9.05 12.85
C ALA A 28 -2.92 -9.34 13.80
N LEU A 29 -3.79 -10.28 13.41
CA LEU A 29 -4.96 -10.70 14.18
C LEU A 29 -4.74 -12.06 14.89
N GLY A 30 -3.52 -12.55 14.96
CA GLY A 30 -3.21 -13.84 15.54
C GLY A 30 -3.79 -15.01 14.73
N ALA A 31 -4.46 -15.94 15.40
CA ALA A 31 -5.12 -17.08 14.73
C ALA A 31 -6.38 -16.66 13.97
N ALA A 32 -6.99 -15.53 14.32
CA ALA A 32 -8.21 -15.06 13.66
C ALA A 32 -7.93 -14.46 12.28
N ASP A 33 -8.90 -14.56 11.39
CA ASP A 33 -8.96 -13.83 10.13
C ASP A 33 -9.79 -12.53 10.28
N PRO A 34 -9.71 -11.58 9.32
CA PRO A 34 -10.67 -10.49 9.24
C PRO A 34 -12.10 -10.99 9.33
N PRO A 35 -13.04 -10.28 9.97
CA PRO A 35 -14.43 -10.72 10.14
C PRO A 35 -15.07 -11.14 8.81
N ALA A 36 -15.93 -12.18 8.83
CA ALA A 36 -16.61 -12.62 7.62
C ALA A 36 -17.66 -11.60 7.13
N THR A 37 -18.23 -10.83 8.08
CA THR A 37 -19.24 -9.80 7.79
C THR A 37 -18.94 -8.57 8.64
N ILE A 38 -19.11 -7.39 8.04
CA ILE A 38 -18.97 -6.08 8.69
C ILE A 38 -20.13 -5.17 8.28
N THR A 39 -20.32 -4.09 9.02
CA THR A 39 -21.25 -3.02 8.67
C THR A 39 -20.45 -1.72 8.48
N LEU A 40 -20.69 -1.01 7.37
CA LEU A 40 -20.16 0.32 7.05
C LEU A 40 -21.35 1.21 6.68
N ASP A 41 -21.45 2.37 7.30
CA ASP A 41 -22.55 3.34 7.05
C ASP A 41 -23.96 2.72 7.10
N GLY A 42 -24.18 1.71 7.96
CA GLY A 42 -25.45 0.99 8.08
C GLY A 42 -25.65 -0.12 7.05
N GLU A 43 -24.79 -0.27 6.06
CA GLU A 43 -24.86 -1.32 5.04
C GLU A 43 -23.99 -2.53 5.41
N THR A 44 -24.50 -3.74 5.16
CA THR A 44 -23.80 -4.99 5.45
C THR A 44 -22.91 -5.42 4.29
N PHE A 45 -21.65 -5.66 4.59
CA PHE A 45 -20.63 -6.11 3.64
C PHE A 45 -20.16 -7.53 4.03
N ARG A 46 -19.99 -8.39 3.05
CA ARG A 46 -19.41 -9.73 3.21
C ARG A 46 -17.97 -9.74 2.68
N ARG A 47 -17.07 -10.39 3.43
CA ARG A 47 -15.69 -10.58 2.99
C ARG A 47 -15.64 -11.47 1.76
N VAL A 48 -15.01 -10.96 0.70
CA VAL A 48 -14.79 -11.67 -0.57
C VAL A 48 -13.43 -12.36 -0.54
N GLU A 49 -12.37 -11.62 -0.16
CA GLU A 49 -11.00 -12.10 -0.21
C GLU A 49 -10.14 -11.47 0.88
N ILE A 50 -9.12 -12.21 1.34
CA ILE A 50 -8.05 -11.68 2.19
C ILE A 50 -6.84 -11.46 1.28
N LEU A 51 -6.53 -10.18 0.99
CA LEU A 51 -5.42 -9.80 0.13
C LEU A 51 -4.07 -10.03 0.82
N LYS A 52 -4.02 -9.77 2.13
CA LYS A 52 -2.79 -9.82 2.91
C LYS A 52 -3.09 -10.02 4.39
N HIS A 53 -2.28 -10.83 5.07
CA HIS A 53 -2.31 -10.96 6.51
C HIS A 53 -0.89 -11.08 7.04
N ASP A 54 -0.24 -9.94 7.20
CA ASP A 54 1.14 -9.88 7.71
C ASP A 54 1.21 -9.61 9.22
N SER A 55 2.40 -9.28 9.72
CA SER A 55 2.62 -9.02 11.14
C SER A 55 2.01 -7.70 11.63
N TRP A 56 1.67 -6.78 10.74
CA TRP A 56 1.21 -5.44 11.10
C TRP A 56 -0.25 -5.18 10.78
N ALA A 57 -0.74 -5.75 9.68
CA ALA A 57 -2.13 -5.59 9.27
C ALA A 57 -2.65 -6.83 8.54
N ALA A 58 -3.96 -7.00 8.57
CA ALA A 58 -4.71 -7.87 7.67
C ALA A 58 -5.57 -6.98 6.77
N THR A 59 -5.46 -7.16 5.46
CA THR A 59 -6.22 -6.41 4.46
C THR A 59 -7.13 -7.35 3.71
N ALA A 60 -8.40 -7.00 3.60
CA ALA A 60 -9.40 -7.81 2.93
C ALA A 60 -10.36 -6.95 2.09
N VAL A 61 -10.91 -7.55 1.06
CA VAL A 61 -11.96 -6.96 0.22
C VAL A 61 -13.31 -7.43 0.74
N TYR A 62 -14.23 -6.50 0.82
CA TYR A 62 -15.61 -6.71 1.23
C TYR A 62 -16.54 -6.18 0.17
N ARG A 63 -17.66 -6.86 -0.04
CA ARG A 63 -18.68 -6.47 -1.01
C ARG A 63 -20.05 -6.46 -0.37
N SER A 64 -20.82 -5.43 -0.67
CA SER A 64 -22.24 -5.32 -0.39
C SER A 64 -23.05 -5.53 -1.68
N ALA A 65 -24.33 -5.19 -1.66
CA ALA A 65 -25.16 -5.21 -2.87
C ALA A 65 -24.77 -4.11 -3.87
N THR A 66 -24.24 -2.99 -3.38
CA THR A 66 -24.01 -1.77 -4.18
C THR A 66 -22.54 -1.33 -4.26
N ARG A 67 -21.71 -1.71 -3.27
CA ARG A 67 -20.34 -1.19 -3.13
C ARG A 67 -19.33 -2.29 -2.84
N THR A 68 -18.09 -2.03 -3.22
CA THR A 68 -16.92 -2.82 -2.81
C THR A 68 -16.02 -1.97 -1.93
N ALA A 69 -15.54 -2.52 -0.83
CA ALA A 69 -14.69 -1.85 0.14
C ALA A 69 -13.40 -2.62 0.38
N LYS A 70 -12.30 -1.89 0.55
CA LYS A 70 -11.04 -2.43 1.05
C LYS A 70 -10.92 -2.06 2.52
N CYS A 71 -10.81 -3.08 3.36
CA CYS A 71 -10.69 -2.92 4.81
C CYS A 71 -9.33 -3.39 5.30
N LYS A 72 -8.72 -2.59 6.17
CA LYS A 72 -7.41 -2.85 6.75
C LYS A 72 -7.55 -2.92 8.27
N PHE A 73 -7.26 -4.09 8.82
CA PHE A 73 -7.30 -4.39 10.25
C PHE A 73 -5.89 -4.37 10.79
N ASN A 74 -5.57 -3.37 11.58
CA ASN A 74 -4.25 -3.21 12.17
C ASN A 74 -4.04 -4.19 13.33
N ARG A 75 -2.77 -4.39 13.69
CA ARG A 75 -2.36 -5.41 14.67
C ARG A 75 -3.05 -5.26 16.01
N THR A 76 -3.68 -6.35 16.46
CA THR A 76 -4.21 -6.53 17.80
C THR A 76 -3.49 -7.65 18.55
N GLN A 77 -2.84 -8.57 17.82
CA GLN A 77 -2.09 -9.69 18.38
C GLN A 77 -0.90 -9.20 19.20
N ARG A 78 -0.74 -9.73 20.41
CA ARG A 78 0.36 -9.43 21.32
C ARG A 78 1.72 -9.77 20.70
N ILE A 79 2.76 -9.05 21.13
CA ILE A 79 4.17 -9.39 20.89
C ILE A 79 4.79 -9.75 22.24
N GLY A 80 4.99 -11.04 22.50
CA GLY A 80 5.36 -11.50 23.83
C GLY A 80 4.32 -11.03 24.87
N PRO A 81 4.75 -10.38 25.96
CA PRO A 81 3.83 -9.84 26.98
C PRO A 81 3.12 -8.53 26.57
N VAL A 82 3.59 -7.86 25.52
CA VAL A 82 3.13 -6.52 25.15
C VAL A 82 1.82 -6.59 24.37
N PRO A 83 0.71 -6.00 24.88
CA PRO A 83 -0.54 -5.89 24.11
C PRO A 83 -0.36 -4.85 23.01
N MET A 84 -0.82 -5.16 21.77
CA MET A 84 -0.60 -4.27 20.61
C MET A 84 -1.86 -3.53 20.14
N ARG A 85 -3.00 -3.74 20.79
CA ARG A 85 -4.28 -3.12 20.40
C ARG A 85 -4.22 -1.58 20.38
N TRP A 86 -3.50 -0.98 21.32
CA TRP A 86 -3.30 0.46 21.38
C TRP A 86 -2.59 0.99 20.12
N LEU A 87 -1.55 0.26 19.64
CA LEU A 87 -0.85 0.63 18.43
C LEU A 87 -1.75 0.48 17.19
N GLY A 88 -2.55 -0.60 17.13
CA GLY A 88 -3.55 -0.78 16.09
C GLY A 88 -4.54 0.38 15.99
N ARG A 89 -5.00 0.90 17.15
CA ARG A 89 -5.88 2.08 17.20
C ARG A 89 -5.17 3.34 16.67
N ILE A 90 -3.92 3.57 17.10
CA ILE A 90 -3.15 4.74 16.65
C ILE A 90 -2.96 4.69 15.13
N LEU A 91 -2.59 3.52 14.58
CA LEU A 91 -2.40 3.36 13.15
C LEU A 91 -3.69 3.58 12.35
N ALA A 92 -4.82 3.03 12.82
CA ALA A 92 -6.12 3.25 12.20
C ALA A 92 -6.54 4.72 12.24
N ALA A 93 -6.47 5.35 13.43
CA ALA A 93 -6.82 6.76 13.60
C ALA A 93 -5.94 7.68 12.71
N ARG A 94 -4.64 7.36 12.62
CA ARG A 94 -3.70 8.11 11.80
C ARG A 94 -4.04 8.02 10.30
N GLU A 95 -4.29 6.82 9.79
CA GLU A 95 -4.62 6.61 8.38
C GLU A 95 -5.96 7.24 8.03
N ARG A 96 -6.97 7.14 8.91
CA ARG A 96 -8.25 7.84 8.79
C ARG A 96 -8.04 9.36 8.70
N TRP A 97 -7.26 9.94 9.59
CA TRP A 97 -6.96 11.37 9.59
C TRP A 97 -6.39 11.83 8.24
N PHE A 98 -5.51 11.03 7.60
CA PHE A 98 -5.01 11.35 6.27
C PHE A 98 -6.11 11.27 5.21
N MET A 99 -6.93 10.21 5.21
CA MET A 99 -8.03 10.08 4.25
C MET A 99 -9.03 11.22 4.37
N ASP A 100 -9.42 11.59 5.59
CA ASP A 100 -10.32 12.73 5.84
C ASP A 100 -9.72 14.05 5.35
N ARG A 101 -8.41 14.23 5.56
CA ARG A 101 -7.71 15.43 5.12
C ARG A 101 -7.58 15.51 3.59
N LEU A 102 -7.52 14.39 2.94
CA LEU A 102 -7.38 14.28 1.48
C LEU A 102 -8.74 14.09 0.78
N ALA A 103 -9.83 14.06 1.53
CA ALA A 103 -11.17 13.87 1.00
C ALA A 103 -11.48 14.87 -0.13
N GLY A 104 -12.07 14.37 -1.24
CA GLY A 104 -12.40 15.17 -2.41
C GLY A 104 -11.23 15.41 -3.38
N ILE A 105 -10.04 14.85 -3.15
CA ILE A 105 -9.00 14.76 -4.19
C ILE A 105 -9.30 13.53 -5.05
N GLU A 106 -9.62 13.76 -6.33
CA GLU A 106 -9.77 12.65 -7.28
C GLU A 106 -8.46 11.85 -7.37
N GLY A 107 -8.55 10.51 -7.41
CA GLY A 107 -7.38 9.64 -7.41
C GLY A 107 -6.77 9.36 -6.00
N THR A 108 -7.48 9.70 -4.93
CA THR A 108 -7.13 9.27 -3.56
C THR A 108 -8.24 8.40 -2.95
N PRO A 109 -7.92 7.51 -1.97
CA PRO A 109 -8.92 6.65 -1.35
C PRO A 109 -10.02 7.45 -0.63
N VAL A 110 -11.27 7.07 -0.86
CA VAL A 110 -12.44 7.64 -0.19
C VAL A 110 -12.77 6.81 1.06
N SER A 111 -12.75 7.44 2.24
CA SER A 111 -13.08 6.80 3.51
C SER A 111 -14.56 6.38 3.54
N LEU A 112 -14.83 5.17 4.06
CA LEU A 112 -16.18 4.61 4.23
C LEU A 112 -16.66 4.61 5.70
N GLY A 113 -16.10 5.49 6.52
CA GLY A 113 -16.51 5.62 7.91
C GLY A 113 -16.03 4.48 8.81
N ASP A 114 -16.80 4.22 9.86
CA ASP A 114 -16.43 3.30 10.94
C ASP A 114 -16.88 1.87 10.64
N ILE A 115 -15.97 0.92 10.85
CA ILE A 115 -16.26 -0.51 10.72
C ILE A 115 -16.94 -1.01 11.99
N ARG A 116 -18.06 -1.70 11.85
CA ARG A 116 -18.75 -2.39 12.95
C ARG A 116 -18.85 -3.88 12.69
N VAL A 117 -18.80 -4.67 13.77
CA VAL A 117 -19.06 -6.11 13.76
C VAL A 117 -20.16 -6.39 14.80
N GLY A 118 -21.36 -6.65 14.33
CA GLY A 118 -22.55 -6.62 15.20
C GLY A 118 -22.76 -5.21 15.76
N ALA A 119 -22.85 -5.10 17.10
CA ALA A 119 -22.98 -3.82 17.79
C ALA A 119 -21.64 -3.11 18.03
N ASP A 120 -20.52 -3.81 17.95
CA ASP A 120 -19.20 -3.30 18.35
C ASP A 120 -18.50 -2.55 17.22
N GLU A 121 -17.92 -1.40 17.54
CA GLU A 121 -17.03 -0.66 16.64
C GLU A 121 -15.61 -1.23 16.67
N VAL A 122 -15.02 -1.42 15.47
CA VAL A 122 -13.66 -1.93 15.30
C VAL A 122 -12.66 -0.78 15.15
N THR A 123 -12.32 -0.15 16.28
CA THR A 123 -11.43 1.03 16.33
C THR A 123 -9.99 0.79 15.84
N THR A 124 -9.61 -0.45 15.57
CA THR A 124 -8.28 -0.84 15.06
C THR A 124 -8.26 -1.03 13.56
N ALA A 125 -9.36 -0.73 12.87
CA ALA A 125 -9.50 -0.94 11.44
C ALA A 125 -9.97 0.32 10.73
N ILE A 126 -9.75 0.35 9.42
CA ILE A 126 -10.22 1.39 8.50
C ILE A 126 -10.82 0.75 7.26
N ALA A 127 -11.74 1.46 6.62
CA ALA A 127 -12.32 1.10 5.34
C ALA A 127 -12.25 2.27 4.36
N HIS A 128 -12.00 1.95 3.10
CA HIS A 128 -12.11 2.89 2.00
C HIS A 128 -12.74 2.19 0.79
N GLU A 129 -13.28 2.96 -0.13
CA GLU A 129 -13.80 2.42 -1.38
C GLU A 129 -12.72 1.63 -2.12
N TRP A 130 -13.15 0.54 -2.74
CA TRP A 130 -12.30 -0.23 -3.63
C TRP A 130 -12.06 0.58 -4.90
N ILE A 131 -10.81 0.73 -5.30
CA ILE A 131 -10.43 1.36 -6.55
C ILE A 131 -10.20 0.20 -7.55
N GLU A 132 -11.04 0.11 -8.56
CA GLU A 132 -10.86 -0.85 -9.64
C GLU A 132 -9.62 -0.48 -10.46
N GLY A 133 -8.82 -1.50 -10.80
CA GLY A 133 -7.57 -1.31 -11.51
C GLY A 133 -6.45 -2.20 -10.99
N HIS A 134 -5.21 -1.81 -11.24
CA HIS A 134 -4.02 -2.56 -10.83
C HIS A 134 -2.89 -1.63 -10.39
N ALA A 135 -1.95 -2.17 -9.62
CA ALA A 135 -0.73 -1.44 -9.28
C ALA A 135 0.13 -1.24 -10.54
N LEU A 136 0.68 -0.04 -10.71
CA LEU A 136 1.56 0.29 -11.84
C LEU A 136 2.62 -0.80 -12.02
N ALA A 137 2.56 -1.56 -13.12
CA ALA A 137 3.43 -2.71 -13.35
C ALA A 137 4.82 -2.29 -13.81
N GLU A 138 5.82 -3.18 -13.68
CA GLU A 138 7.16 -2.87 -14.15
C GLU A 138 7.23 -2.87 -15.68
N GLY A 139 7.70 -1.74 -16.25
CA GLY A 139 7.77 -1.58 -17.70
C GLY A 139 6.42 -1.32 -18.38
N GLU A 140 5.37 -1.10 -17.59
CA GLU A 140 4.07 -0.72 -18.14
C GLU A 140 4.16 0.63 -18.83
N HIS A 141 3.62 0.70 -20.03
CA HIS A 141 3.46 1.95 -20.77
C HIS A 141 2.09 2.54 -20.44
N VAL A 142 2.10 3.71 -19.82
CA VAL A 142 0.90 4.49 -19.50
C VAL A 142 0.74 5.64 -20.51
N ASP A 143 -0.43 6.22 -20.60
CA ASP A 143 -0.70 7.30 -21.54
C ASP A 143 0.07 8.60 -21.22
N ASP A 144 -0.05 9.58 -22.13
CA ASP A 144 0.68 10.85 -22.01
C ASP A 144 0.24 11.69 -20.80
N TRP A 145 -0.99 11.53 -20.34
CA TRP A 145 -1.60 12.31 -19.27
C TRP A 145 -1.42 11.67 -17.89
N PHE A 146 -1.01 10.42 -17.83
CA PHE A 146 -0.89 9.68 -16.56
C PHE A 146 0.00 10.38 -15.54
N PHE A 147 1.25 10.68 -15.91
CA PHE A 147 2.19 11.34 -14.99
C PHE A 147 1.84 12.80 -14.72
N PRO A 148 1.39 13.62 -15.69
CA PRO A 148 0.83 14.95 -15.40
C PRO A 148 -0.34 14.92 -14.41
N GLN A 149 -1.27 13.97 -14.52
CA GLN A 149 -2.37 13.82 -13.57
C GLN A 149 -1.88 13.36 -12.19
N LEU A 150 -0.95 12.41 -12.12
CA LEU A 150 -0.35 11.95 -10.86
C LEU A 150 0.41 13.07 -10.15
N GLU A 151 1.10 13.94 -10.90
CA GLU A 151 1.76 15.14 -10.40
C GLU A 151 0.74 16.12 -9.80
N ALA A 152 -0.36 16.38 -10.49
CA ALA A 152 -1.44 17.22 -9.98
C ALA A 152 -2.08 16.67 -8.70
N ILE A 153 -2.29 15.34 -8.60
CA ILE A 153 -2.76 14.69 -7.37
C ILE A 153 -1.75 14.92 -6.23
N LEU A 154 -0.47 14.70 -6.49
CA LEU A 154 0.59 14.86 -5.49
C LEU A 154 0.73 16.30 -5.01
N ASP A 155 0.67 17.27 -5.93
CA ASP A 155 0.68 18.70 -5.63
C ASP A 155 -0.48 19.09 -4.69
N GLU A 156 -1.69 18.57 -4.95
CA GLU A 156 -2.84 18.81 -4.09
C GLU A 156 -2.66 18.17 -2.70
N VAL A 157 -2.09 16.96 -2.62
CA VAL A 157 -1.71 16.31 -1.36
C VAL A 157 -0.70 17.18 -0.59
N HIS A 158 0.31 17.69 -1.29
CA HIS A 158 1.34 18.59 -0.70
C HIS A 158 0.73 19.92 -0.24
N ARG A 159 -0.18 20.50 -1.03
CA ARG A 159 -0.88 21.74 -0.70
C ARG A 159 -1.74 21.60 0.55
N ARG A 160 -2.31 20.42 0.80
CA ARG A 160 -3.01 20.10 2.04
C ARG A 160 -2.08 19.82 3.23
N GLY A 161 -0.77 20.02 3.05
CA GLY A 161 0.22 19.86 4.12
C GLY A 161 0.51 18.40 4.48
N VAL A 162 0.44 17.51 3.50
CA VAL A 162 0.76 16.09 3.62
C VAL A 162 1.94 15.76 2.72
N ALA A 163 2.85 14.89 3.16
CA ALA A 163 3.82 14.20 2.35
C ALA A 163 3.48 12.70 2.35
N HIS A 164 3.50 12.05 1.21
CA HIS A 164 3.15 10.64 1.07
C HIS A 164 4.19 9.72 1.70
N VAL A 165 5.48 10.06 1.57
CA VAL A 165 6.66 9.39 2.14
C VAL A 165 6.97 8.01 1.53
N ASP A 166 5.99 7.25 1.09
CA ASP A 166 6.14 5.89 0.55
C ASP A 166 6.02 5.81 -0.99
N LEU A 167 6.12 6.95 -1.68
CA LEU A 167 6.00 7.02 -3.15
C LEU A 167 7.15 6.32 -3.89
N HIS A 168 8.17 5.87 -3.16
CA HIS A 168 9.24 5.05 -3.75
C HIS A 168 8.76 3.64 -4.18
N LYS A 169 7.63 3.19 -3.65
CA LYS A 169 6.96 1.96 -4.03
C LYS A 169 5.96 2.23 -5.15
N ARG A 170 6.15 1.60 -6.30
CA ARG A 170 5.21 1.71 -7.42
C ARG A 170 3.84 1.10 -7.11
N GLU A 171 3.78 0.15 -6.18
CA GLU A 171 2.55 -0.51 -5.73
C GLU A 171 1.58 0.46 -5.02
N ASN A 172 2.06 1.65 -4.65
CA ASN A 172 1.23 2.72 -4.09
C ASN A 172 0.64 3.63 -5.18
N ILE A 173 0.98 3.40 -6.44
CA ILE A 173 0.41 4.05 -7.61
C ILE A 173 -0.45 3.01 -8.33
N LEU A 174 -1.76 3.25 -8.42
CA LEU A 174 -2.66 2.41 -9.20
C LEU A 174 -2.92 3.05 -10.56
N VAL A 175 -3.17 2.20 -11.54
CA VAL A 175 -3.76 2.52 -12.82
C VAL A 175 -5.20 2.03 -12.75
N ASP A 176 -6.18 2.96 -12.76
CA ASP A 176 -7.58 2.58 -12.74
C ASP A 176 -8.03 1.98 -14.09
N ASP A 177 -9.23 1.43 -14.16
CA ASP A 177 -9.76 0.82 -15.39
C ASP A 177 -9.90 1.81 -16.57
N ASN A 178 -9.83 3.12 -16.30
CA ASN A 178 -9.83 4.18 -17.32
C ASN A 178 -8.40 4.67 -17.65
N GLY A 179 -7.37 4.00 -17.13
CA GLY A 179 -5.97 4.39 -17.32
C GLY A 179 -5.51 5.58 -16.47
N ARG A 180 -6.32 6.06 -15.51
CA ARG A 180 -6.00 7.21 -14.66
C ARG A 180 -5.19 6.81 -13.44
N PRO A 181 -4.27 7.68 -12.95
CA PRO A 181 -3.49 7.40 -11.76
C PRO A 181 -4.30 7.56 -10.49
N CYS A 182 -4.08 6.64 -9.54
CA CYS A 182 -4.55 6.80 -8.16
C CYS A 182 -3.40 6.59 -7.18
N LEU A 183 -3.34 7.41 -6.14
CA LEU A 183 -2.30 7.37 -5.11
C LEU A 183 -2.88 6.82 -3.81
N ILE A 184 -2.36 5.68 -3.34
CA ILE A 184 -2.91 4.91 -2.21
C ILE A 184 -1.89 4.68 -1.10
N ASP A 185 -2.35 4.15 0.05
CA ASP A 185 -1.57 3.74 1.23
C ASP A 185 -0.87 4.90 1.96
N TYR A 186 -1.67 5.72 2.65
CA TYR A 186 -1.20 6.85 3.45
C TYR A 186 -0.77 6.48 4.88
N GLN A 187 -0.58 5.19 5.21
CA GLN A 187 -0.29 4.73 6.58
C GLN A 187 0.96 5.35 7.19
N ILE A 188 2.02 5.55 6.38
CA ILE A 188 3.28 6.14 6.86
C ILE A 188 3.47 7.59 6.44
N SER A 189 2.47 8.21 5.79
CA SER A 189 2.49 9.59 5.36
C SER A 189 2.80 10.54 6.53
N PHE A 190 3.33 11.71 6.24
CA PHE A 190 3.61 12.73 7.21
C PHE A 190 2.76 13.97 6.97
N GLY A 191 2.13 14.47 8.03
CA GLY A 191 1.33 15.69 7.97
C GLY A 191 1.37 16.43 9.29
N ILE A 192 1.15 17.73 9.23
CA ILE A 192 1.17 18.62 10.41
C ILE A 192 -0.27 19.07 10.69
N PRO A 193 -0.78 18.91 11.91
CA PRO A 193 -2.07 19.45 12.31
C PRO A 193 -2.12 20.95 12.07
N THR A 194 -3.07 21.44 11.27
CA THR A 194 -3.18 22.85 10.88
C THR A 194 -3.44 23.79 12.05
N LYS A 195 -3.98 23.27 13.17
CA LYS A 195 -4.35 24.05 14.36
C LYS A 195 -3.18 24.43 15.28
N SER A 196 -1.97 23.91 15.02
CA SER A 196 -0.78 24.21 15.84
C SER A 196 0.24 25.07 15.07
N PRO A 197 0.29 26.40 15.25
CA PRO A 197 1.28 27.26 14.58
C PRO A 197 2.71 26.88 14.97
N LEU A 198 2.93 26.50 16.24
CA LEU A 198 4.24 26.05 16.72
C LEU A 198 4.69 24.76 16.00
N ALA A 199 3.81 23.77 15.86
CA ALA A 199 4.11 22.54 15.14
C ALA A 199 4.41 22.82 13.66
N ARG A 200 3.69 23.75 13.01
CA ARG A 200 3.98 24.19 11.65
C ARG A 200 5.35 24.80 11.50
N THR A 201 5.78 25.61 12.44
CA THR A 201 7.11 26.25 12.40
C THR A 201 8.21 25.20 12.59
N LEU A 202 8.09 24.35 13.61
CA LEU A 202 9.11 23.34 13.95
C LEU A 202 9.19 22.20 12.93
N LEU A 203 8.06 21.73 12.44
CA LEU A 203 7.99 20.56 11.56
C LEU A 203 7.86 20.91 10.07
N GLY A 204 7.67 22.19 9.74
CA GLY A 204 7.51 22.66 8.36
C GLY A 204 8.72 22.38 7.47
N GLY A 205 9.91 22.48 8.05
CA GLY A 205 11.16 22.11 7.36
C GLY A 205 11.21 20.64 7.01
N LEU A 206 10.82 19.76 7.95
CA LEU A 206 10.75 18.32 7.74
C LEU A 206 9.67 17.97 6.70
N LEU A 207 8.50 18.58 6.80
CA LEU A 207 7.43 18.35 5.82
C LEU A 207 7.90 18.67 4.40
N ARG A 208 8.50 19.86 4.19
CA ARG A 208 9.04 20.25 2.88
C ARG A 208 10.12 19.29 2.38
N LEU A 209 10.97 18.79 3.27
CA LEU A 209 12.00 17.81 2.92
C LEU A 209 11.38 16.50 2.42
N LEU A 210 10.31 16.01 3.11
CA LEU A 210 9.60 14.79 2.74
C LEU A 210 8.81 14.98 1.43
N GLN A 211 8.16 16.13 1.22
CA GLN A 211 7.50 16.47 -0.03
C GLN A 211 8.48 16.46 -1.21
N ARG A 212 9.66 17.09 -1.06
CA ARG A 212 10.73 17.01 -2.08
C ARG A 212 11.22 15.58 -2.35
N SER A 213 11.11 14.70 -1.35
CA SER A 213 11.42 13.28 -1.56
C SER A 213 10.35 12.59 -2.37
N ASP A 214 9.09 12.95 -2.18
CA ASP A 214 7.98 12.46 -3.01
C ASP A 214 8.15 12.93 -4.45
N ASP A 215 8.44 14.21 -4.70
CA ASP A 215 8.69 14.76 -6.05
C ASP A 215 9.83 14.02 -6.75
N TYR A 216 10.92 13.75 -6.03
CA TYR A 216 12.04 12.97 -6.58
C TYR A 216 11.61 11.54 -6.95
N HIS A 217 10.75 10.90 -6.15
CA HIS A 217 10.28 9.55 -6.42
C HIS A 217 9.27 9.53 -7.57
N LEU A 218 8.40 10.51 -7.67
CA LEU A 218 7.48 10.68 -8.80
C LEU A 218 8.26 10.86 -10.11
N LEU A 219 9.22 11.79 -10.14
CA LEU A 219 10.09 12.00 -11.30
C LEU A 219 10.83 10.71 -11.70
N LYS A 220 11.30 9.94 -10.72
CA LYS A 220 11.95 8.66 -10.98
C LYS A 220 11.02 7.63 -11.62
N HIS A 221 9.75 7.57 -11.20
CA HIS A 221 8.76 6.70 -11.86
C HIS A 221 8.50 7.18 -13.29
N ARG A 222 8.34 8.50 -13.51
CA ARG A 222 8.14 9.06 -14.85
C ARG A 222 9.30 8.74 -15.79
N VAL A 223 10.56 8.92 -15.35
CA VAL A 223 11.75 8.54 -16.13
C VAL A 223 11.79 7.05 -16.44
N LYS A 224 11.27 6.20 -15.55
CA LYS A 224 11.26 4.74 -15.75
C LYS A 224 10.19 4.29 -16.74
N HIS A 225 9.00 4.88 -16.72
CA HIS A 225 7.84 4.44 -17.49
C HIS A 225 7.61 5.30 -18.75
N ARG A 226 8.00 6.58 -18.71
CA ARG A 226 7.86 7.55 -19.81
C ARG A 226 9.12 8.39 -19.97
N PRO A 227 10.27 7.76 -20.32
CA PRO A 227 11.52 8.48 -20.54
C PRO A 227 11.43 9.52 -21.67
N ASP A 228 10.55 9.28 -22.63
CA ASP A 228 10.21 10.18 -23.74
C ASP A 228 9.72 11.56 -23.29
N GLN A 229 9.01 11.63 -22.16
CA GLN A 229 8.45 12.88 -21.62
C GLN A 229 9.46 13.74 -20.84
N VAL A 230 10.58 13.19 -20.42
CA VAL A 230 11.46 13.86 -19.42
C VAL A 230 12.85 14.19 -19.99
N GLY A 231 13.33 13.45 -20.97
CA GLY A 231 14.68 13.63 -21.51
C GLY A 231 15.81 13.29 -20.54
N LEU A 232 15.50 12.61 -19.42
CA LEU A 232 16.45 12.17 -18.41
C LEU A 232 16.58 10.65 -18.43
N SER A 233 17.77 10.15 -18.12
CA SER A 233 18.04 8.73 -17.93
C SER A 233 17.97 8.32 -16.45
N LEU A 234 17.88 7.02 -16.18
CA LEU A 234 17.97 6.50 -14.82
C LEU A 234 19.33 6.76 -14.16
N SER A 235 20.41 6.93 -14.95
CA SER A 235 21.71 7.33 -14.44
C SER A 235 21.70 8.79 -13.98
N ASP A 236 21.00 9.69 -14.67
CA ASP A 236 20.83 11.07 -14.25
C ASP A 236 20.05 11.15 -12.93
N MET A 237 19.01 10.33 -12.78
CA MET A 237 18.27 10.21 -11.52
C MET A 237 19.14 9.76 -10.33
N GLN A 238 20.19 8.97 -10.57
CA GLN A 238 21.12 8.61 -9.49
C GLN A 238 22.00 9.81 -9.08
N ARG A 239 22.40 10.67 -10.02
CA ARG A 239 23.17 11.90 -9.77
C ARG A 239 22.30 12.94 -9.05
N LEU A 240 21.05 13.11 -9.50
CA LEU A 240 20.07 14.04 -8.93
C LEU A 240 19.53 13.61 -7.55
N ARG A 241 19.88 12.39 -7.09
CA ARG A 241 19.38 11.89 -5.79
C ARG A 241 19.79 12.81 -4.65
N PRO A 242 18.83 13.39 -3.91
CA PRO A 242 19.10 14.25 -2.78
C PRO A 242 19.97 13.58 -1.71
N TRP A 243 20.85 14.35 -1.07
CA TRP A 243 21.78 13.83 -0.07
C TRP A 243 21.09 13.19 1.14
N TRP A 244 19.94 13.73 1.58
CA TRP A 244 19.16 13.15 2.70
C TRP A 244 18.58 11.77 2.36
N ILE A 245 18.18 11.53 1.10
CA ILE A 245 17.77 10.19 0.64
C ILE A 245 18.97 9.23 0.68
N ARG A 246 20.18 9.72 0.34
CA ARG A 246 21.41 8.92 0.45
C ARG A 246 21.69 8.58 1.92
N ALA A 247 21.65 9.58 2.81
CA ALA A 247 21.88 9.41 4.25
C ALA A 247 20.85 8.42 4.86
N HIS A 248 19.55 8.61 4.59
CA HIS A 248 18.53 7.67 5.03
C HIS A 248 18.79 6.22 4.54
N ARG A 249 19.22 6.03 3.30
CA ARG A 249 19.54 4.71 2.76
C ARG A 249 20.73 4.05 3.45
N CYS A 250 21.73 4.81 3.87
CA CYS A 250 22.87 4.28 4.63
C CYS A 250 22.44 3.64 5.94
N VAL A 251 21.36 4.11 6.56
CA VAL A 251 20.81 3.53 7.80
C VAL A 251 19.73 2.48 7.49
N ALA A 252 18.79 2.80 6.62
CA ALA A 252 17.62 1.96 6.36
C ALA A 252 17.97 0.64 5.63
N ILE A 253 18.97 0.63 4.74
CA ILE A 253 19.36 -0.59 4.02
C ILE A 253 19.99 -1.64 4.95
N PRO A 254 21.01 -1.33 5.78
CA PRO A 254 21.56 -2.28 6.73
C PRO A 254 20.50 -2.81 7.71
N PHE A 255 19.66 -1.93 8.27
CA PHE A 255 18.60 -2.34 9.19
C PHE A 255 17.59 -3.29 8.53
N ARG A 256 17.17 -2.99 7.31
CA ARG A 256 16.25 -3.83 6.52
C ARG A 256 16.89 -5.19 6.19
N THR A 257 18.17 -5.20 5.85
CA THR A 257 18.93 -6.43 5.56
C THR A 257 19.08 -7.29 6.82
N PHE A 258 19.43 -6.68 7.95
CA PHE A 258 19.49 -7.35 9.24
C PHE A 258 18.14 -7.97 9.63
N ARG A 259 17.06 -7.17 9.57
CA ARG A 259 15.71 -7.67 9.83
C ARG A 259 15.30 -8.82 8.90
N ARG A 260 15.65 -8.73 7.61
CA ARG A 260 15.39 -9.81 6.65
C ARG A 260 16.13 -11.08 7.02
N ARG A 261 17.42 -10.99 7.33
CA ARG A 261 18.23 -12.13 7.76
C ARG A 261 17.65 -12.78 9.03
N LEU A 262 17.33 -11.97 10.03
CA LEU A 262 16.71 -12.45 11.27
C LEU A 262 15.39 -13.19 11.01
N LEU A 263 14.50 -12.65 10.18
CA LEU A 263 13.23 -13.30 9.85
C LEU A 263 13.42 -14.59 9.03
N THR A 264 14.48 -14.67 8.22
CA THR A 264 14.81 -15.87 7.46
C THR A 264 15.39 -16.96 8.38
N THR A 265 16.26 -16.60 9.31
CA THR A 265 16.81 -17.56 10.30
C THR A 265 15.74 -18.10 11.24
N LEU A 266 14.73 -17.28 11.58
CA LEU A 266 13.57 -17.71 12.37
C LEU A 266 12.53 -18.51 11.55
N GLY A 267 12.80 -18.81 10.27
CA GLY A 267 11.89 -19.59 9.42
C GLY A 267 10.57 -18.89 9.03
N ILE A 268 10.46 -17.57 9.33
CA ILE A 268 9.25 -16.77 9.09
C ILE A 268 9.18 -16.28 7.64
N ARG A 269 10.33 -16.24 6.97
CA ARG A 269 10.47 -15.77 5.59
C ARG A 269 11.26 -16.78 4.75
N SER A 270 10.85 -16.98 3.47
CA SER A 270 11.60 -17.85 2.57
C SER A 270 12.95 -17.22 2.17
N LYS A 271 13.91 -18.05 1.77
CA LYS A 271 15.19 -17.59 1.21
C LYS A 271 15.04 -16.77 -0.07
N SER A 272 13.95 -17.00 -0.84
CA SER A 272 13.60 -16.23 -2.04
C SER A 272 13.14 -14.79 -1.74
N GLY A 273 13.02 -14.43 -0.46
CA GLY A 273 12.67 -13.08 -0.03
C GLY A 273 11.16 -12.78 -0.02
N HIS A 274 10.32 -13.74 -0.41
CA HIS A 274 8.86 -13.61 -0.33
C HIS A 274 8.34 -14.15 1.00
N ALA A 275 7.38 -13.47 1.59
CA ALA A 275 6.66 -14.01 2.74
C ALA A 275 5.59 -14.98 2.24
N PHE A 276 5.47 -16.14 2.89
CA PHE A 276 4.60 -17.24 2.48
C PHE A 276 3.09 -16.92 2.44
N SER A 277 2.66 -15.71 2.79
CA SER A 277 1.25 -15.31 2.88
C SER A 277 0.95 -13.94 2.27
N GLU A 278 1.86 -13.40 1.47
CA GLU A 278 1.63 -12.14 0.78
C GLU A 278 1.30 -12.44 -0.69
N ALA A 279 0.04 -12.27 -1.09
CA ALA A 279 -0.26 -12.03 -2.48
C ALA A 279 0.50 -10.75 -2.88
N PHE A 280 1.14 -10.76 -4.06
CA PHE A 280 1.67 -9.50 -4.59
C PHE A 280 0.52 -8.52 -4.73
N PRO A 281 0.68 -7.24 -4.37
CA PRO A 281 -0.36 -6.24 -4.56
C PRO A 281 -0.93 -6.26 -5.98
N GLU A 282 -0.09 -6.46 -6.99
CA GLU A 282 -0.46 -6.60 -8.39
C GLU A 282 -1.39 -7.80 -8.67
N VAL A 283 -1.12 -8.94 -8.03
CA VAL A 283 -1.94 -10.15 -8.16
C VAL A 283 -3.22 -10.04 -7.33
N ALA A 284 -3.15 -9.36 -6.18
CA ALA A 284 -4.29 -9.14 -5.30
C ALA A 284 -5.35 -8.28 -5.98
N HIS A 285 -4.94 -7.17 -6.64
CA HIS A 285 -5.88 -6.33 -7.40
C HIS A 285 -6.52 -7.06 -8.59
N ARG A 286 -5.77 -7.87 -9.34
CA ARG A 286 -6.31 -8.67 -10.45
C ARG A 286 -7.25 -9.78 -10.03
N ARG A 287 -7.14 -10.32 -8.79
CA ARG A 287 -8.01 -11.39 -8.29
C ARG A 287 -9.31 -10.88 -7.70
N ALA A 288 -9.36 -9.62 -7.28
CA ALA A 288 -10.54 -9.03 -6.65
C ALA A 288 -11.49 -8.38 -7.67
N ALA A 289 -11.03 -8.12 -8.90
CA ALA A 289 -11.83 -7.70 -10.04
C ALA A 289 -12.40 -8.90 -10.79
#